data_24a3b2a6870f7cfea8cc46597b2ca243
#
_entry.id   24a3b2a6870f7cfea8cc46597b2ca243
#
_cell.length_a   1.000
_cell.length_b   1.000
_cell.length_c   1.000
_cell.angle_alpha   90.00
_cell.angle_beta   90.00
_cell.angle_gamma   90.00
#
_symmetry.space_group_name_H-M   'P 1'
#
loop_
_entity.id
_entity.type
_entity.pdbx_description
1 polymer ?
#
loop_
_entity_poly.entity_id
_entity_poly.type
_entity_poly.pdbx_seq_one_letter_code
_entity_poly.pdbx_strand_id
1 'polypeptide(L)'
;MESLKNFGSNKKMKESLFNYRFEYENQKYIFNTNNNGLIQINNDIFTEEEREYLRVNRFWVDDNEDEIALLEREINHNIQKRQKELELTIALTNYCNFSCVYCYQNKNEKLMTTEVANMIIEKIDRILNDNIFEGINIHYFGGEPLLNIPVLIYLDENIKKITDKIGIVYKAFLTTN
;
A
#
# COMPACT_ATOMS: atom_id res chain seq x y z
N MET A 1 32.62 -20.09 2.85
CA MET A 1 31.70 -19.23 2.06
C MET A 1 31.62 -19.60 0.55
N GLU A 2 32.07 -20.79 0.15
CA GLU A 2 32.10 -21.22 -1.28
C GLU A 2 31.07 -22.29 -1.66
N SER A 3 30.30 -22.85 -0.72
CA SER A 3 29.44 -24.02 -0.95
C SER A 3 28.00 -23.73 -1.43
N LEU A 4 27.61 -22.45 -1.55
CA LEU A 4 26.23 -22.05 -1.92
C LEU A 4 26.04 -21.75 -3.42
N LYS A 5 27.03 -22.06 -4.28
CA LYS A 5 27.08 -21.57 -5.67
C LYS A 5 26.39 -22.42 -6.72
N ASN A 6 25.79 -23.58 -6.39
CA ASN A 6 25.15 -24.44 -7.39
C ASN A 6 23.68 -24.69 -7.03
N PHE A 7 22.79 -23.87 -7.53
CA PHE A 7 21.37 -24.13 -7.67
C PHE A 7 21.14 -24.96 -8.95
N GLY A 8 20.32 -26.01 -8.89
CA GLY A 8 20.10 -27.07 -9.88
C GLY A 8 19.63 -26.70 -11.31
N SER A 9 19.78 -25.51 -11.76
CA SER A 9 19.90 -25.06 -13.15
C SER A 9 21.20 -24.27 -13.24
N ASN A 10 21.94 -24.35 -14.33
CA ASN A 10 23.25 -23.73 -14.55
C ASN A 10 23.37 -22.21 -14.28
N LYS A 11 22.45 -21.60 -13.54
CA LYS A 11 22.46 -20.18 -13.15
C LYS A 11 23.08 -20.02 -11.77
N LYS A 12 24.09 -19.19 -11.69
CA LYS A 12 24.65 -18.74 -10.42
C LYS A 12 23.62 -17.87 -9.69
N MET A 13 23.45 -18.12 -8.39
CA MET A 13 22.57 -17.36 -7.53
C MET A 13 23.39 -16.65 -6.44
N LYS A 14 22.92 -15.50 -6.03
CA LYS A 14 23.46 -14.74 -4.91
C LYS A 14 22.35 -14.49 -3.88
N GLU A 15 22.77 -14.23 -2.65
CA GLU A 15 21.85 -13.76 -1.62
C GLU A 15 21.32 -12.36 -1.97
N SER A 16 20.04 -12.13 -1.75
CA SER A 16 19.42 -10.82 -2.00
C SER A 16 20.05 -9.72 -1.16
N LEU A 17 20.24 -8.55 -1.74
CA LEU A 17 20.75 -7.35 -1.06
C LEU A 17 19.79 -6.87 0.06
N PHE A 18 18.53 -7.26 0.00
CA PHE A 18 17.51 -6.89 0.97
C PHE A 18 17.42 -7.84 2.15
N ASN A 19 18.28 -8.86 2.21
CA ASN A 19 18.32 -9.79 3.32
C ASN A 19 19.07 -9.19 4.51
N TYR A 20 18.44 -9.27 5.68
CA TYR A 20 19.04 -8.97 6.97
C TYR A 20 19.11 -10.24 7.81
N ARG A 21 20.33 -10.68 8.17
CA ARG A 21 20.58 -11.87 9.02
C ARG A 21 20.65 -11.45 10.49
N PHE A 22 19.99 -12.19 11.34
CA PHE A 22 20.07 -11.99 12.79
C PHE A 22 19.91 -13.29 13.55
N GLU A 23 20.28 -13.26 14.83
CA GLU A 23 20.10 -14.38 15.77
C GLU A 23 19.11 -13.96 16.86
N TYR A 24 18.19 -14.87 17.19
CA TYR A 24 17.26 -14.73 18.28
C TYR A 24 17.08 -16.10 18.94
N GLU A 25 17.21 -16.18 20.29
CA GLU A 25 17.10 -17.42 21.08
C GLU A 25 17.96 -18.58 20.54
N ASN A 26 19.21 -18.30 20.18
CA ASN A 26 20.18 -19.21 19.60
C ASN A 26 19.75 -19.82 18.25
N GLN A 27 18.81 -19.20 17.54
CA GLN A 27 18.37 -19.56 16.21
C GLN A 27 18.71 -18.46 15.22
N LYS A 28 19.04 -18.85 13.98
CA LYS A 28 19.40 -17.93 12.92
C LYS A 28 18.23 -17.66 12.01
N TYR A 29 18.06 -16.39 11.65
CA TYR A 29 16.97 -15.92 10.79
C TYR A 29 17.50 -15.06 9.66
N ILE A 30 16.76 -15.05 8.56
CA ILE A 30 16.89 -14.05 7.49
C ILE A 30 15.54 -13.34 7.37
N PHE A 31 15.57 -12.02 7.47
CA PHE A 31 14.45 -11.15 7.14
C PHE A 31 14.74 -10.42 5.85
N ASN A 32 13.86 -10.54 4.85
CA ASN A 32 13.98 -9.79 3.61
C ASN A 32 13.14 -8.51 3.71
N THR A 33 13.82 -7.36 3.68
CA THR A 33 13.19 -6.05 3.88
C THR A 33 12.36 -5.58 2.69
N ASN A 34 12.53 -6.17 1.51
CA ASN A 34 11.77 -5.80 0.31
C ASN A 34 10.40 -6.47 0.24
N ASN A 35 10.28 -7.71 0.71
CA ASN A 35 9.03 -8.48 0.66
C ASN A 35 8.43 -8.81 2.02
N ASN A 36 9.09 -8.37 3.12
CA ASN A 36 8.73 -8.65 4.52
C ASN A 36 8.76 -10.17 4.86
N GLY A 37 9.46 -10.97 4.07
CA GLY A 37 9.63 -12.39 4.32
C GLY A 37 10.57 -12.65 5.49
N LEU A 38 10.23 -13.62 6.35
CA LEU A 38 11.05 -14.08 7.45
C LEU A 38 11.21 -15.59 7.35
N ILE A 39 12.46 -16.06 7.41
CA ILE A 39 12.78 -17.48 7.42
C ILE A 39 13.77 -17.80 8.57
N GLN A 40 13.62 -18.98 9.14
CA GLN A 40 14.60 -19.57 10.05
C GLN A 40 15.58 -20.41 9.24
N ILE A 41 16.88 -20.31 9.54
CA ILE A 41 17.93 -21.09 8.91
C ILE A 41 18.56 -22.01 9.96
N ASN A 42 18.49 -23.31 9.73
CA ASN A 42 19.14 -24.27 10.61
C ASN A 42 20.56 -24.60 10.15
N ASN A 43 20.79 -24.58 8.84
CA ASN A 43 22.07 -24.90 8.19
C ASN A 43 22.31 -23.97 7.01
N ASP A 44 23.58 -23.81 6.61
CA ASP A 44 23.94 -23.14 5.35
C ASP A 44 23.85 -24.06 4.11
N ILE A 45 23.36 -25.31 4.30
CA ILE A 45 23.14 -26.29 3.25
C ILE A 45 21.64 -26.49 3.09
N PHE A 46 21.12 -26.11 1.93
CA PHE A 46 19.70 -26.19 1.59
C PHE A 46 19.43 -27.37 0.67
N THR A 47 18.31 -28.06 0.91
CA THR A 47 17.74 -29.04 -0.02
C THR A 47 17.30 -28.36 -1.32
N GLU A 48 16.98 -29.12 -2.37
CA GLU A 48 16.50 -28.54 -3.63
C GLU A 48 15.15 -27.83 -3.45
N GLU A 49 14.27 -28.35 -2.60
CA GLU A 49 12.98 -27.72 -2.28
C GLU A 49 13.16 -26.40 -1.52
N GLU A 50 14.07 -26.36 -0.55
CA GLU A 50 14.40 -25.14 0.20
C GLU A 50 15.04 -24.10 -0.71
N ARG A 51 15.90 -24.50 -1.65
CA ARG A 51 16.50 -23.60 -2.64
C ARG A 51 15.46 -22.98 -3.55
N GLU A 52 14.52 -23.77 -4.05
CA GLU A 52 13.42 -23.25 -4.87
C GLU A 52 12.53 -22.31 -4.07
N TYR A 53 12.23 -22.62 -2.81
CA TYR A 53 11.52 -21.73 -1.90
C TYR A 53 12.24 -20.39 -1.74
N LEU A 54 13.56 -20.43 -1.49
CA LEU A 54 14.38 -19.23 -1.31
C LEU A 54 14.41 -18.38 -2.58
N ARG A 55 14.44 -19.01 -3.76
CA ARG A 55 14.40 -18.35 -5.05
C ARG A 55 13.05 -17.71 -5.33
N VAL A 56 11.96 -18.46 -5.19
CA VAL A 56 10.59 -17.97 -5.44
C VAL A 56 10.24 -16.82 -4.51
N ASN A 57 10.67 -16.89 -3.25
CA ASN A 57 10.44 -15.83 -2.26
C ASN A 57 11.56 -14.78 -2.22
N ARG A 58 12.45 -14.77 -3.23
CA ARG A 58 13.46 -13.73 -3.44
C ARG A 58 14.44 -13.53 -2.28
N PHE A 59 14.68 -14.54 -1.46
CA PHE A 59 15.81 -14.56 -0.54
C PHE A 59 17.14 -14.78 -1.27
N TRP A 60 17.10 -15.52 -2.37
CA TRP A 60 18.17 -15.67 -3.34
C TRP A 60 17.68 -15.23 -4.73
N VAL A 61 18.56 -14.57 -5.49
CA VAL A 61 18.30 -14.01 -6.81
C VAL A 61 19.39 -14.41 -7.81
N ASP A 62 19.15 -14.25 -9.10
CA ASP A 62 20.16 -14.51 -10.12
C ASP A 62 21.40 -13.62 -9.89
N ASP A 63 22.61 -14.18 -10.04
CA ASP A 63 23.88 -13.48 -9.76
C ASP A 63 24.03 -12.17 -10.55
N ASN A 64 23.48 -12.14 -11.77
CA ASN A 64 23.49 -10.98 -12.65
C ASN A 64 22.31 -10.02 -12.42
N GLU A 65 21.42 -10.30 -11.48
CA GLU A 65 20.26 -9.45 -11.24
C GLU A 65 20.66 -8.17 -10.51
N ASP A 66 20.30 -7.04 -11.08
CA ASP A 66 20.40 -5.73 -10.43
C ASP A 66 19.11 -5.43 -9.67
N GLU A 67 19.07 -5.82 -8.40
CA GLU A 67 17.90 -5.65 -7.53
C GLU A 67 17.55 -4.18 -7.29
N ILE A 68 18.57 -3.30 -7.28
CA ILE A 68 18.34 -1.85 -7.09
C ILE A 68 17.66 -1.28 -8.33
N ALA A 69 18.16 -1.60 -9.52
CA ALA A 69 17.53 -1.13 -10.76
C ALA A 69 16.09 -1.66 -10.93
N LEU A 70 15.81 -2.88 -10.46
CA LEU A 70 14.44 -3.41 -10.45
C LEU A 70 13.55 -2.64 -9.49
N LEU A 71 14.01 -2.40 -8.27
CA LEU A 71 13.28 -1.60 -7.27
C LEU A 71 13.03 -0.17 -7.77
N GLU A 72 14.02 0.47 -8.36
CA GLU A 72 13.88 1.81 -8.95
C GLU A 72 12.82 1.84 -10.05
N ARG A 73 12.79 0.82 -10.93
CA ARG A 73 11.75 0.72 -11.98
C ARG A 73 10.36 0.56 -11.38
N GLU A 74 10.22 -0.27 -10.35
CA GLU A 74 8.95 -0.47 -9.67
C GLU A 74 8.47 0.81 -8.97
N ILE A 75 9.36 1.49 -8.26
CA ILE A 75 9.07 2.78 -7.62
C ILE A 75 8.64 3.81 -8.65
N ASN A 76 9.39 3.96 -9.75
CA ASN A 76 9.09 4.91 -10.81
C ASN A 76 7.75 4.59 -11.49
N HIS A 77 7.46 3.31 -11.75
CA HIS A 77 6.18 2.88 -12.29
C HIS A 77 5.02 3.25 -11.35
N ASN A 78 5.18 3.01 -10.05
CA ASN A 78 4.17 3.33 -9.05
C ASN A 78 3.97 4.85 -8.90
N ILE A 79 5.05 5.64 -8.97
CA ILE A 79 4.97 7.11 -8.96
C ILE A 79 4.20 7.60 -10.19
N GLN A 80 4.56 7.13 -11.39
CA GLN A 80 3.86 7.52 -12.63
C GLN A 80 2.38 7.14 -12.61
N LYS A 81 2.05 5.97 -12.06
CA LYS A 81 0.65 5.54 -11.90
C LYS A 81 -0.10 6.46 -10.92
N ARG A 82 0.50 6.82 -9.79
CA ARG A 82 -0.11 7.75 -8.81
C ARG A 82 -0.34 9.15 -9.39
N GLN A 83 0.55 9.63 -10.26
CA GLN A 83 0.37 10.93 -10.92
C GLN A 83 -0.88 10.98 -11.84
N LYS A 84 -1.40 9.83 -12.22
CA LYS A 84 -2.61 9.69 -13.05
C LYS A 84 -3.88 9.44 -12.24
N GLU A 85 -3.77 9.26 -10.93
CA GLU A 85 -4.91 9.06 -10.04
C GLU A 85 -5.05 10.28 -9.11
N LEU A 86 -6.27 10.81 -8.99
CA LEU A 86 -6.58 11.86 -8.02
C LEU A 86 -6.76 11.20 -6.65
N GLU A 87 -5.89 11.52 -5.69
CA GLU A 87 -5.99 11.02 -4.31
C GLU A 87 -6.58 12.11 -3.41
N LEU A 88 -7.69 11.80 -2.74
CA LEU A 88 -8.37 12.72 -1.82
C LEU A 88 -8.66 12.05 -0.49
N THR A 89 -8.41 12.77 0.60
CA THR A 89 -8.90 12.41 1.93
C THR A 89 -10.04 13.33 2.32
N ILE A 90 -11.19 12.77 2.63
CA ILE A 90 -12.40 13.51 3.01
C ILE A 90 -12.72 13.21 4.47
N ALA A 91 -12.55 14.21 5.34
CA ALA A 91 -12.90 14.10 6.75
C ALA A 91 -14.39 14.40 6.94
N LEU A 92 -15.16 13.37 7.28
CA LEU A 92 -16.63 13.47 7.44
C LEU A 92 -17.05 14.12 8.76
N THR A 93 -16.16 14.07 9.76
CA THR A 93 -16.40 14.62 11.09
C THR A 93 -15.10 14.69 11.88
N ASN A 94 -15.04 15.59 12.85
CA ASN A 94 -14.01 15.56 13.90
C ASN A 94 -14.51 14.90 15.20
N TYR A 95 -15.77 14.47 15.24
CA TYR A 95 -16.33 13.73 16.36
C TYR A 95 -15.90 12.25 16.30
N CYS A 96 -15.61 11.68 17.47
CA CYS A 96 -15.25 10.27 17.61
C CYS A 96 -15.80 9.74 18.93
N ASN A 97 -16.40 8.57 18.88
CA ASN A 97 -16.88 7.83 20.05
C ASN A 97 -15.76 7.20 20.89
N PHE A 98 -14.49 7.17 20.38
CA PHE A 98 -13.32 6.68 21.09
C PHE A 98 -12.46 7.83 21.65
N SER A 99 -11.66 7.54 22.66
CA SER A 99 -10.71 8.46 23.31
C SER A 99 -9.30 7.88 23.38
N CYS A 100 -8.76 7.49 22.21
CA CYS A 100 -7.43 6.93 22.11
C CYS A 100 -6.38 7.90 22.65
N VAL A 101 -5.48 7.42 23.52
CA VAL A 101 -4.45 8.23 24.21
C VAL A 101 -3.43 8.86 23.25
N TYR A 102 -3.28 8.29 22.06
CA TYR A 102 -2.36 8.76 21.00
C TYR A 102 -3.05 9.58 19.91
N CYS A 103 -4.36 9.86 20.05
CA CYS A 103 -5.09 10.59 19.02
C CYS A 103 -4.64 12.05 18.97
N TYR A 104 -4.22 12.50 17.78
CA TYR A 104 -3.76 13.87 17.52
C TYR A 104 -4.92 14.83 17.20
N GLN A 105 -6.14 14.31 16.96
CA GLN A 105 -7.26 15.13 16.51
C GLN A 105 -7.91 15.88 17.66
N ASN A 106 -8.20 17.17 17.42
CA ASN A 106 -9.05 17.97 18.30
C ASN A 106 -10.51 17.60 18.06
N LYS A 107 -11.08 16.83 19.00
CA LYS A 107 -12.46 16.36 18.90
C LYS A 107 -13.45 17.50 19.08
N ASN A 108 -14.40 17.58 18.20
CA ASN A 108 -15.59 18.41 18.33
C ASN A 108 -16.79 17.69 17.71
N GLU A 109 -18.00 18.07 18.07
CA GLU A 109 -19.24 17.41 17.63
C GLU A 109 -19.71 17.86 16.22
N LYS A 110 -18.84 18.47 15.42
CA LYS A 110 -19.21 18.93 14.08
C LYS A 110 -19.18 17.77 13.09
N LEU A 111 -20.32 17.55 12.47
CA LEU A 111 -20.49 16.65 11.34
C LEU A 111 -20.49 17.44 10.05
N MET A 112 -19.97 16.86 8.97
CA MET A 112 -20.11 17.44 7.63
C MET A 112 -21.59 17.49 7.25
N THR A 113 -22.03 18.63 6.73
CA THR A 113 -23.41 18.79 6.25
C THR A 113 -23.51 18.42 4.77
N THR A 114 -24.73 18.21 4.28
CA THR A 114 -24.98 17.93 2.86
C THR A 114 -24.57 19.10 1.95
N GLU A 115 -24.67 20.34 2.43
CA GLU A 115 -24.22 21.52 1.69
C GLU A 115 -22.71 21.49 1.45
N VAL A 116 -21.93 21.11 2.49
CA VAL A 116 -20.46 20.96 2.36
C VAL A 116 -20.15 19.79 1.43
N ALA A 117 -20.88 18.69 1.54
CA ALA A 117 -20.72 17.54 0.64
C ALA A 117 -20.96 17.93 -0.83
N ASN A 118 -22.00 18.73 -1.11
CA ASN A 118 -22.25 19.25 -2.47
C ASN A 118 -21.10 20.08 -3.00
N MET A 119 -20.53 20.97 -2.19
CA MET A 119 -19.36 21.76 -2.58
C MET A 119 -18.15 20.87 -2.94
N ILE A 120 -17.95 19.77 -2.19
CA ILE A 120 -16.90 18.80 -2.47
C ILE A 120 -17.16 18.08 -3.80
N ILE A 121 -18.40 17.60 -4.01
CA ILE A 121 -18.82 16.93 -5.24
C ILE A 121 -18.61 17.83 -6.47
N GLU A 122 -19.05 19.08 -6.40
CA GLU A 122 -18.85 20.07 -7.47
C GLU A 122 -17.38 20.36 -7.74
N LYS A 123 -16.56 20.41 -6.69
CA LYS A 123 -15.12 20.61 -6.82
C LYS A 123 -14.44 19.40 -7.48
N ILE A 124 -14.82 18.19 -7.09
CA ILE A 124 -14.31 16.95 -7.70
C ILE A 124 -14.72 16.86 -9.18
N ASP A 125 -15.99 17.12 -9.49
CA ASP A 125 -16.48 17.12 -10.90
C ASP A 125 -15.67 18.10 -11.76
N ARG A 126 -15.42 19.30 -11.27
CA ARG A 126 -14.60 20.30 -11.95
C ARG A 126 -13.16 19.84 -12.16
N ILE A 127 -12.51 19.33 -11.10
CA ILE A 127 -11.11 18.85 -11.17
C ILE A 127 -10.98 17.72 -12.18
N LEU A 128 -11.91 16.77 -12.19
CA LEU A 128 -11.88 15.62 -13.08
C LEU A 128 -12.16 15.98 -14.54
N ASN A 129 -12.98 17.01 -14.79
CA ASN A 129 -13.25 17.50 -16.15
C ASN A 129 -12.12 18.40 -16.70
N ASP A 130 -11.41 19.13 -15.83
CA ASP A 130 -10.34 20.05 -16.24
C ASP A 130 -8.96 19.34 -16.41
N ASN A 131 -8.84 18.08 -15.97
CA ASN A 131 -7.56 17.35 -15.95
C ASN A 131 -7.74 15.93 -16.48
N ILE A 132 -6.65 15.33 -16.97
CA ILE A 132 -6.64 13.96 -17.46
C ILE A 132 -6.23 13.02 -16.34
N PHE A 133 -7.24 12.42 -15.67
CA PHE A 133 -7.03 11.36 -14.69
C PHE A 133 -7.51 10.01 -15.23
N GLU A 134 -6.84 8.93 -14.85
CA GLU A 134 -7.24 7.55 -15.14
C GLU A 134 -8.09 6.96 -14.01
N GLY A 135 -8.07 7.60 -12.83
CA GLY A 135 -8.85 7.18 -11.67
C GLY A 135 -8.88 8.20 -10.54
N ILE A 136 -9.71 7.92 -9.55
CA ILE A 136 -9.80 8.65 -8.29
C ILE A 136 -9.82 7.67 -7.12
N ASN A 137 -9.03 7.96 -6.09
CA ASN A 137 -8.98 7.24 -4.82
C ASN A 137 -9.50 8.14 -3.70
N ILE A 138 -10.60 7.77 -3.09
CA ILE A 138 -11.18 8.51 -1.97
C ILE A 138 -10.86 7.78 -0.66
N HIS A 139 -10.23 8.47 0.27
CA HIS A 139 -10.08 8.02 1.64
C HIS A 139 -11.08 8.75 2.54
N TYR A 140 -12.11 8.05 2.98
CA TYR A 140 -13.02 8.57 4.00
C TYR A 140 -12.39 8.43 5.38
N PHE A 141 -12.28 9.57 6.05
CA PHE A 141 -11.55 9.71 7.31
C PHE A 141 -12.31 10.62 8.27
N GLY A 142 -11.70 10.88 9.43
CA GLY A 142 -12.22 11.81 10.43
C GLY A 142 -11.91 11.36 11.84
N GLY A 143 -12.70 11.81 12.80
CA GLY A 143 -12.71 11.21 14.13
C GLY A 143 -13.16 9.75 14.04
N GLU A 144 -14.48 9.56 13.84
CA GLU A 144 -15.07 8.29 13.44
C GLU A 144 -16.03 8.55 12.28
N PRO A 145 -15.64 8.24 11.04
CA PRO A 145 -16.45 8.59 9.87
C PRO A 145 -17.81 7.91 9.81
N LEU A 146 -17.97 6.74 10.43
CA LEU A 146 -19.27 6.05 10.50
C LEU A 146 -20.31 6.76 11.39
N LEU A 147 -19.92 7.79 12.14
CA LEU A 147 -20.89 8.66 12.82
C LEU A 147 -21.63 9.59 11.85
N ASN A 148 -21.20 9.65 10.58
CA ASN A 148 -21.85 10.45 9.55
C ASN A 148 -22.16 9.62 8.28
N ILE A 149 -22.70 8.42 8.47
CA ILE A 149 -23.04 7.48 7.39
C ILE A 149 -23.91 8.11 6.28
N PRO A 150 -24.97 8.92 6.59
CA PRO A 150 -25.79 9.49 5.52
C PRO A 150 -24.99 10.34 4.53
N VAL A 151 -24.07 11.18 5.03
CA VAL A 151 -23.22 12.02 4.19
C VAL A 151 -22.13 11.22 3.48
N LEU A 152 -21.60 10.17 4.14
CA LEU A 152 -20.66 9.25 3.52
C LEU A 152 -21.28 8.60 2.26
N ILE A 153 -22.44 7.97 2.42
CA ILE A 153 -23.17 7.32 1.31
C ILE A 153 -23.48 8.34 0.21
N TYR A 154 -23.95 9.52 0.60
CA TYR A 154 -24.27 10.59 -0.33
C TYR A 154 -23.06 11.02 -1.19
N LEU A 155 -21.91 11.21 -0.57
CA LEU A 155 -20.65 11.53 -1.28
C LEU A 155 -20.23 10.38 -2.21
N ASP A 156 -20.19 9.16 -1.67
CA ASP A 156 -19.74 7.98 -2.40
C ASP A 156 -20.55 7.74 -3.69
N GLU A 157 -21.89 7.76 -3.57
CA GLU A 157 -22.78 7.57 -4.71
C GLU A 157 -22.65 8.66 -5.77
N ASN A 158 -22.50 9.92 -5.36
CA ASN A 158 -22.42 11.03 -6.31
C ASN A 158 -21.04 11.11 -6.98
N ILE A 159 -19.97 10.87 -6.26
CA ILE A 159 -18.61 10.80 -6.85
C ILE A 159 -18.55 9.62 -7.84
N LYS A 160 -19.11 8.46 -7.47
CA LYS A 160 -19.17 7.31 -8.36
C LYS A 160 -19.95 7.61 -9.66
N LYS A 161 -21.08 8.31 -9.57
CA LYS A 161 -21.83 8.73 -10.78
C LYS A 161 -20.99 9.62 -11.70
N ILE A 162 -20.18 10.53 -11.13
CA ILE A 162 -19.28 11.38 -11.90
C ILE A 162 -18.23 10.53 -12.61
N THR A 163 -17.58 9.62 -11.90
CA THR A 163 -16.53 8.77 -12.46
C THR A 163 -17.03 7.81 -13.51
N ASP A 164 -18.23 7.22 -13.32
CA ASP A 164 -18.88 6.36 -14.29
C ASP A 164 -19.21 7.13 -15.60
N LYS A 165 -19.65 8.39 -15.48
CA LYS A 165 -19.93 9.26 -16.63
C LYS A 165 -18.67 9.62 -17.43
N ILE A 166 -17.53 9.83 -16.74
CA ILE A 166 -16.25 10.19 -17.37
C ILE A 166 -15.53 8.93 -17.88
N GLY A 167 -15.82 7.76 -17.33
CA GLY A 167 -15.21 6.49 -17.69
C GLY A 167 -13.85 6.24 -17.00
N ILE A 168 -13.64 6.77 -15.79
CA ILE A 168 -12.42 6.56 -14.99
C ILE A 168 -12.65 5.61 -13.81
N VAL A 169 -11.58 5.03 -13.30
CA VAL A 169 -11.65 4.08 -12.16
C VAL A 169 -11.97 4.80 -10.86
N TYR A 170 -12.99 4.34 -10.16
CA TYR A 170 -13.32 4.79 -8.80
C TYR A 170 -12.87 3.78 -7.76
N LYS A 171 -12.14 4.25 -6.74
CA LYS A 171 -11.80 3.46 -5.56
C LYS A 171 -12.10 4.30 -4.31
N ALA A 172 -12.65 3.65 -3.30
CA ALA A 172 -12.87 4.26 -2.00
C ALA A 172 -12.46 3.31 -0.89
N PHE A 173 -11.91 3.86 0.18
CA PHE A 173 -11.60 3.14 1.41
C PHE A 173 -11.89 4.02 2.63
N LEU A 174 -12.07 3.37 3.76
CA LEU A 174 -12.53 3.97 4.99
C LEU A 174 -11.60 3.57 6.14
N THR A 175 -11.18 4.53 6.95
CA THR A 175 -10.54 4.25 8.23
C THR A 175 -11.56 4.43 9.35
N THR A 176 -11.83 3.36 10.09
CA THR A 176 -12.81 3.30 11.18
C THR A 176 -12.24 2.56 12.39
N ASN A 177 -12.81 2.78 13.56
CA ASN A 177 -12.43 2.10 14.81
C ASN A 177 -13.24 0.81 15.07
#